data_909b0c3bb6086f75eb9140faed3dcbb9
#
_entry.id   909b0c3bb6086f75eb9140faed3dcbb9
#
_cell.length_a   1.000
_cell.length_b   1.000
_cell.length_c   1.000
_cell.angle_alpha   90.00
_cell.angle_beta   90.00
_cell.angle_gamma   90.00
#
_symmetry.space_group_name_H-M   'P 1'
#
loop_
_entity.id
_entity.type
_entity.pdbx_description
1 polymer ?
#
loop_
_entity_poly.entity_id
_entity_poly.type
_entity_poly.pdbx_seq_one_letter_code
_entity_poly.pdbx_strand_id
1 'polypeptide(L)'
;MAAKDEVMPEEKQLIQQIAVERDEHGFWTHPAWPSTDEELVPYAWFYDRGLDVKQVEFEYDASETLQAAWYHDGTADCTSWNPTQPAGDGWFIFSIHDTEDGPICVWVRHKVQP
;
A
#
# COMPACT_ATOMS: atom_id res chain seq x y z
N MET A 1 28.81 18.63 -11.52
CA MET A 1 28.15 18.65 -11.19
C MET A 1 27.55 18.32 -10.96
N ALA A 2 27.63 18.29 -10.83
CA ALA A 2 26.82 17.95 -10.37
C ALA A 2 26.13 17.71 -10.21
N ALA A 3 26.39 17.77 -10.22
CA ALA A 3 25.56 17.52 -9.87
C ALA A 3 24.90 17.30 -9.70
N LYS A 4 25.15 17.29 -9.74
CA LYS A 4 24.43 17.11 -9.48
C LYS A 4 23.69 16.72 -9.17
N ASP A 5 23.99 16.70 -9.10
CA ASP A 5 23.18 16.36 -8.69
C ASP A 5 22.62 16.05 -8.36
N GLU A 6 23.06 15.97 -8.20
CA GLU A 6 22.47 15.90 -7.78
C GLU A 6 21.78 15.29 -7.50
N VAL A 7 21.86 14.99 -7.24
CA VAL A 7 21.08 14.58 -6.94
C VAL A 7 20.39 14.30 -6.68
N MET A 8 20.45 13.86 -6.42
CA MET A 8 19.67 13.72 -6.39
C MET A 8 18.43 13.66 -6.00
N PRO A 9 18.03 14.37 -5.58
CA PRO A 9 16.68 14.56 -5.15
C PRO A 9 15.70 13.72 -5.90
N GLU A 10 15.93 13.56 -7.12
CA GLU A 10 15.10 12.71 -7.98
C GLU A 10 15.10 11.28 -7.49
N GLU A 11 16.20 10.84 -6.96
CA GLU A 11 16.31 9.49 -6.49
C GLU A 11 15.37 9.22 -5.34
N LYS A 12 15.23 10.17 -4.44
CA LYS A 12 14.37 9.96 -3.32
C LYS A 12 12.90 10.01 -3.71
N GLN A 13 12.61 10.51 -4.92
CA GLN A 13 11.27 10.53 -5.43
C GLN A 13 10.94 9.29 -6.22
N LEU A 14 11.94 8.46 -6.48
CA LEU A 14 11.73 7.24 -7.24
C LEU A 14 11.42 6.11 -6.29
N ILE A 15 10.17 6.08 -5.88
CA ILE A 15 9.70 5.00 -5.02
C ILE A 15 9.72 3.72 -5.84
N GLN A 16 10.43 2.72 -5.34
CA GLN A 16 10.62 1.47 -6.05
C GLN A 16 9.73 0.39 -5.50
N GLN A 17 9.26 -0.49 -6.39
CA GLN A 17 8.55 -1.68 -5.95
C GLN A 17 9.53 -2.55 -5.17
N ILE A 18 9.08 -3.04 -4.02
CA ILE A 18 9.87 -3.92 -3.17
C ILE A 18 9.05 -5.17 -2.93
N ALA A 19 9.71 -6.31 -2.87
CA ALA A 19 9.03 -7.57 -2.62
C ALA A 19 8.24 -7.47 -1.32
N VAL A 20 6.98 -7.89 -1.39
CA VAL A 20 6.08 -7.86 -0.24
C VAL A 20 6.37 -9.06 0.64
N GLU A 21 6.67 -8.82 1.91
CA GLU A 21 6.96 -9.89 2.87
C GLU A 21 6.00 -9.76 4.03
N ARG A 22 4.82 -10.30 3.84
CA ARG A 22 3.75 -10.18 4.84
C ARG A 22 4.11 -10.97 6.10
N ASP A 23 3.77 -10.40 7.24
CA ASP A 23 4.06 -11.06 8.50
C ASP A 23 3.00 -12.13 8.80
N GLU A 24 3.02 -12.66 10.03
CA GLU A 24 2.13 -13.75 10.40
C GLU A 24 0.66 -13.35 10.39
N HIS A 25 0.39 -12.04 10.42
CA HIS A 25 -0.97 -11.53 10.37
C HIS A 25 -1.37 -11.08 8.98
N GLY A 26 -0.42 -11.09 8.04
CA GLY A 26 -0.69 -10.67 6.68
C GLY A 26 -0.39 -9.22 6.40
N PHE A 27 0.30 -8.53 7.29
CA PHE A 27 0.59 -7.10 7.16
C PHE A 27 2.01 -6.87 6.67
N TRP A 28 2.17 -5.77 5.94
CA TRP A 28 3.48 -5.36 5.43
C TRP A 28 3.38 -3.90 5.00
N THR A 29 4.42 -3.13 5.26
CA THR A 29 4.45 -1.74 4.85
C THR A 29 5.78 -1.45 4.18
N HIS A 30 5.71 -0.79 3.02
CA HIS A 30 6.90 -0.39 2.29
C HIS A 30 7.78 0.48 3.18
N PRO A 31 9.11 0.28 3.14
CA PRO A 31 10.01 1.07 4.00
C PRO A 31 9.93 2.57 3.78
N ALA A 32 9.47 3.02 2.61
CA ALA A 32 9.36 4.44 2.33
C ALA A 32 8.09 5.08 2.88
N TRP A 33 7.20 4.30 3.52
CA TRP A 33 5.96 4.85 4.08
C TRP A 33 6.31 5.97 5.05
N PRO A 34 5.67 7.14 4.90
CA PRO A 34 5.98 8.23 5.82
C PRO A 34 5.51 7.91 7.24
N SER A 35 6.20 8.48 8.20
CA SER A 35 5.90 8.24 9.61
C SER A 35 4.68 9.06 9.99
N THR A 36 3.50 8.53 9.76
CA THR A 36 2.25 9.19 10.07
C THR A 36 1.32 8.22 10.76
N ASP A 37 0.12 8.70 11.09
CA ASP A 37 -0.92 7.86 11.64
C ASP A 37 -1.34 6.83 10.58
N GLU A 38 -1.29 5.55 10.94
CA GLU A 38 -1.62 4.49 10.00
C GLU A 38 -3.08 4.47 9.62
N GLU A 39 -3.93 5.11 10.41
CA GLU A 39 -5.34 5.21 10.07
C GLU A 39 -5.59 6.11 8.86
N LEU A 40 -4.61 6.93 8.52
CA LEU A 40 -4.75 7.89 7.44
C LEU A 40 -3.77 7.55 6.32
N VAL A 41 -4.30 7.39 5.12
CA VAL A 41 -3.46 7.21 3.94
C VAL A 41 -3.00 8.59 3.48
N PRO A 42 -1.70 8.85 3.44
CA PRO A 42 -1.21 10.19 3.14
C PRO A 42 -1.20 10.46 1.64
N TYR A 43 -2.37 10.69 1.07
CA TYR A 43 -2.51 10.84 -0.39
C TYR A 43 -1.62 11.93 -0.96
N ALA A 44 -1.53 13.08 -0.27
CA ALA A 44 -0.72 14.19 -0.78
C ALA A 44 0.75 13.82 -0.87
N TRP A 45 1.22 13.04 0.10
CA TRP A 45 2.61 12.57 0.08
C TRP A 45 2.90 11.75 -1.18
N PHE A 46 1.95 10.89 -1.57
CA PHE A 46 2.10 10.08 -2.77
C PHE A 46 2.03 10.94 -4.03
N TYR A 47 1.06 11.84 -4.09
CA TYR A 47 0.90 12.68 -5.27
C TYR A 47 2.11 13.59 -5.47
N ASP A 48 2.70 14.07 -4.39
CA ASP A 48 3.89 14.92 -4.47
C ASP A 48 5.08 14.17 -5.06
N ARG A 49 5.04 12.85 -5.04
CA ARG A 49 6.12 12.02 -5.56
C ARG A 49 5.78 11.39 -6.91
N GLY A 50 4.73 11.88 -7.54
CA GLY A 50 4.37 11.41 -8.86
C GLY A 50 3.73 10.03 -8.87
N LEU A 51 3.02 9.68 -7.80
CA LEU A 51 2.39 8.38 -7.68
C LEU A 51 0.87 8.50 -7.71
N ASP A 52 0.22 7.58 -8.40
CA ASP A 52 -1.19 7.32 -8.20
C ASP A 52 -1.34 6.40 -7.02
N VAL A 53 -2.40 6.54 -6.27
CA VAL A 53 -2.63 5.69 -5.10
C VAL A 53 -4.09 5.27 -5.06
N LYS A 54 -4.31 3.98 -4.74
CA LYS A 54 -5.65 3.44 -4.56
C LYS A 54 -5.67 2.57 -3.32
N GLN A 55 -6.78 2.65 -2.60
CA GLN A 55 -6.98 1.87 -1.38
C GLN A 55 -8.03 0.81 -1.65
N VAL A 56 -7.71 -0.43 -1.30
CA VAL A 56 -8.65 -1.55 -1.40
C VAL A 56 -8.93 -2.03 0.01
N GLU A 57 -10.21 -2.09 0.36
CA GLU A 57 -10.62 -2.39 1.72
C GLU A 57 -11.04 -3.85 1.85
N PHE A 58 -10.49 -4.52 2.86
CA PHE A 58 -10.78 -5.91 3.13
C PHE A 58 -12.28 -6.16 3.24
N GLU A 59 -13.01 -5.26 3.90
CA GLU A 59 -14.43 -5.47 4.14
C GLU A 59 -15.27 -5.47 2.86
N TYR A 60 -14.72 -4.95 1.75
CA TYR A 60 -15.43 -4.95 0.49
C TYR A 60 -14.79 -5.87 -0.53
N ASP A 61 -13.56 -6.31 -0.31
CA ASP A 61 -12.79 -7.03 -1.32
C ASP A 61 -12.60 -8.51 -0.97
N ALA A 62 -12.46 -8.83 0.30
CA ALA A 62 -12.17 -10.21 0.71
C ALA A 62 -13.42 -11.07 0.58
N SER A 63 -13.21 -12.38 0.48
CA SER A 63 -14.31 -13.32 0.42
C SER A 63 -15.12 -13.28 1.70
N GLU A 64 -16.37 -13.76 1.63
CA GLU A 64 -17.22 -13.80 2.80
C GLU A 64 -16.61 -14.66 3.90
N THR A 65 -15.93 -15.74 3.50
CA THR A 65 -15.30 -16.62 4.48
C THR A 65 -14.20 -15.89 5.25
N LEU A 66 -13.37 -15.12 4.54
CA LEU A 66 -12.31 -14.37 5.19
C LEU A 66 -12.87 -13.26 6.07
N GLN A 67 -13.91 -12.59 5.60
CA GLN A 67 -14.54 -11.54 6.39
C GLN A 67 -15.14 -12.10 7.67
N ALA A 68 -15.80 -13.26 7.58
CA ALA A 68 -16.37 -13.87 8.77
C ALA A 68 -15.30 -14.24 9.78
N ALA A 69 -14.17 -14.79 9.29
CA ALA A 69 -13.08 -15.15 10.18
C ALA A 69 -12.55 -13.93 10.90
N TRP A 70 -12.39 -12.82 10.18
CA TRP A 70 -11.85 -11.60 10.77
C TRP A 70 -12.81 -10.94 11.74
N TYR A 71 -14.06 -10.71 11.27
CA TYR A 71 -15.00 -9.89 12.04
C TYR A 71 -15.80 -10.68 13.08
N HIS A 72 -16.05 -11.96 12.84
CA HIS A 72 -16.90 -12.76 13.72
C HIS A 72 -16.11 -13.70 14.60
N ASP A 73 -15.06 -14.30 14.07
CA ASP A 73 -14.28 -15.28 14.81
C ASP A 73 -13.10 -14.67 15.54
N GLY A 74 -12.82 -13.40 15.30
CA GLY A 74 -11.73 -12.71 15.98
C GLY A 74 -10.35 -13.13 15.53
N THR A 75 -10.24 -13.74 14.36
CA THR A 75 -8.95 -14.15 13.82
C THR A 75 -8.22 -12.92 13.28
N ALA A 76 -7.13 -12.54 13.93
CA ALA A 76 -6.36 -11.36 13.50
C ALA A 76 -5.36 -11.78 12.43
N ASP A 77 -5.87 -12.26 11.30
CA ASP A 77 -5.03 -12.86 10.26
C ASP A 77 -5.68 -12.64 8.90
N CYS A 78 -5.01 -11.89 8.05
CA CYS A 78 -5.48 -11.69 6.68
C CYS A 78 -4.49 -12.23 5.66
N THR A 79 -3.66 -13.21 6.05
CA THR A 79 -2.65 -13.76 5.14
C THR A 79 -3.24 -14.39 3.90
N SER A 80 -4.47 -14.89 3.98
CA SER A 80 -5.13 -15.52 2.83
C SER A 80 -5.82 -14.51 1.92
N TRP A 81 -5.80 -13.24 2.28
CA TRP A 81 -6.41 -12.20 1.46
C TRP A 81 -5.43 -11.77 0.37
N ASN A 82 -5.88 -11.85 -0.86
CA ASN A 82 -5.12 -11.34 -2.00
C ASN A 82 -5.83 -10.10 -2.51
N PRO A 83 -5.39 -8.90 -2.07
CA PRO A 83 -6.10 -7.68 -2.47
C PRO A 83 -6.18 -7.54 -3.98
N THR A 84 -7.35 -7.15 -4.46
CA THR A 84 -7.58 -7.00 -5.89
C THR A 84 -6.77 -5.81 -6.42
N GLN A 85 -6.01 -6.05 -7.48
CA GLN A 85 -5.23 -4.99 -8.09
C GLN A 85 -6.16 -4.02 -8.83
N PRO A 86 -5.96 -2.71 -8.68
CA PRO A 86 -6.75 -1.75 -9.45
C PRO A 86 -6.54 -1.94 -10.94
N ALA A 87 -7.52 -1.48 -11.74
CA ALA A 87 -7.43 -1.57 -13.19
C ALA A 87 -6.23 -0.77 -13.69
N GLY A 88 -5.57 -1.31 -14.71
CA GLY A 88 -4.42 -0.65 -15.32
C GLY A 88 -3.12 -1.32 -14.96
N ASP A 89 -2.04 -0.83 -15.55
CA ASP A 89 -0.73 -1.43 -15.39
C ASP A 89 0.10 -0.68 -14.34
N GLY A 90 1.12 -1.36 -13.86
CA GLY A 90 2.15 -0.71 -13.07
C GLY A 90 1.89 -0.63 -11.58
N TRP A 91 0.75 -1.15 -11.13
CA TRP A 91 0.43 -1.10 -9.70
C TRP A 91 1.29 -2.06 -8.90
N PHE A 92 1.72 -1.63 -7.72
CA PHE A 92 2.36 -2.51 -6.77
C PHE A 92 1.87 -2.16 -5.37
N ILE A 93 1.94 -3.14 -4.49
CA ILE A 93 1.47 -2.97 -3.12
C ILE A 93 2.45 -2.11 -2.34
N PHE A 94 1.91 -1.12 -1.65
CA PHE A 94 2.72 -0.25 -0.81
C PHE A 94 2.51 -0.52 0.68
N SER A 95 1.33 -0.99 1.05
CA SER A 95 1.07 -1.36 2.44
C SER A 95 -0.17 -2.23 2.53
N ILE A 96 -0.15 -3.17 3.47
CA ILE A 96 -1.34 -3.88 3.91
C ILE A 96 -1.33 -3.73 5.42
N HIS A 97 -2.28 -2.99 5.97
CA HIS A 97 -2.31 -2.76 7.41
C HIS A 97 -3.74 -2.64 7.90
N ASP A 98 -3.89 -2.73 9.22
CA ASP A 98 -5.20 -2.71 9.86
C ASP A 98 -5.62 -1.28 10.15
N THR A 99 -6.91 -1.02 10.11
CA THR A 99 -7.51 0.24 10.51
C THR A 99 -8.70 -0.07 11.41
N GLU A 100 -9.37 0.97 11.88
CA GLU A 100 -10.57 0.78 12.70
C GLU A 100 -11.64 -0.04 11.99
N ASP A 101 -11.65 0.04 10.66
CA ASP A 101 -12.65 -0.65 9.85
C ASP A 101 -12.12 -1.96 9.26
N GLY A 102 -10.94 -2.39 9.66
CA GLY A 102 -10.34 -3.61 9.17
C GLY A 102 -9.16 -3.36 8.27
N PRO A 103 -8.56 -4.43 7.76
CA PRO A 103 -7.36 -4.28 6.92
C PRO A 103 -7.64 -3.54 5.62
N ILE A 104 -6.63 -2.82 5.17
CA ILE A 104 -6.68 -2.19 3.85
C ILE A 104 -5.38 -2.52 3.13
N CYS A 105 -5.43 -2.44 1.80
CA CYS A 105 -4.25 -2.53 0.97
C CYS A 105 -4.10 -1.23 0.20
N VAL A 106 -2.93 -0.64 0.27
CA VAL A 106 -2.62 0.57 -0.47
C VAL A 106 -1.79 0.19 -1.68
N TRP A 107 -2.33 0.43 -2.86
CA TRP A 107 -1.67 0.19 -4.13
C TRP A 107 -1.16 1.53 -4.67
N VAL A 108 0.03 1.52 -5.24
CA VAL A 108 0.56 2.72 -5.89
C VAL A 108 1.12 2.37 -7.24
N ARG A 109 1.24 3.37 -8.09
CA ARG A 109 1.96 3.23 -9.35
C ARG A 109 2.49 4.60 -9.73
N HIS A 110 3.55 4.61 -10.53
CA HIS A 110 4.07 5.86 -11.04
C HIS A 110 3.13 6.41 -12.09
N LYS A 111 2.88 7.70 -12.04
CA LYS A 111 2.01 8.33 -13.03
C LYS A 111 2.65 8.25 -14.40
N VAL A 112 1.79 8.04 -15.39
CA VAL A 112 2.24 8.02 -16.76
C VAL A 112 2.52 9.46 -17.18
N GLN A 113 3.68 9.68 -17.79
CA GLN A 113 4.03 10.99 -18.28
C GLN A 113 3.46 11.19 -19.68
N PRO A 114 2.87 12.36 -19.96
CA PRO A 114 2.33 12.63 -21.31
C PRO A 114 3.42 12.71 -22.36
#